data_e0f268d5db43a9955b48156e9ffb1dce
#
_entry.id   e0f268d5db43a9955b48156e9ffb1dce
#
_cell.length_a   1.000
_cell.length_b   1.000
_cell.length_c   1.000
_cell.angle_alpha   90.00
_cell.angle_beta   90.00
_cell.angle_gamma   90.00
#
_symmetry.space_group_name_H-M   'P 1'
#
loop_
_entity.id
_entity.type
_entity.pdbx_description
1 polymer ?
#
loop_
_entity_poly.entity_id
_entity_poly.type
_entity_poly.pdbx_seq_one_letter_code
_entity_poly.pdbx_strand_id
1 'polypeptide(L)'
;MEKTFDIKEELKKLPDAPGVYIMHDKDDVIIYIGKAKSLTKRVHQYFQASHNEGIKKKQMVEHIDHFEYIVTDSELEALVLECNLIKEHTPKYNTMLRDDKTYPYIKVTLGEDYPRVLFSRQMKKDKSRYFGPYTSASAVKSSIDLINKIYKLRTCNRRLPRDIGADRPCLNYHIHQCNAPCQGYVTKEEYAISVKGAIDFLNGDYEQTLKALSDKMLKASESMEFEKAAEYRDLINSVKQVAQKQKITNADGEDKDIIALANDDTDAVVQVFFIRNGKLIGRDHFHVRVGSEEAADDVLNNFVKQFYSGTPFIPREVMLQSEIEDMAVLEQWLSEKRGRRVNIKVPQKGMKEKLVELAYKNALLVLSQDKERIKREEGRTIGAVKEIEGLLGLHGLNRMEAYDISNINGFETVGSMIVYEKGKPKKSDYRKFKLRTVTGPDDYASMHEVLTRRFTHGMEEQKQLEKDGSPQEIGSFNRFPDIIMMDGGRGQVNICLQVLSELGLDIPVCGMVKDDFHRTRGLYYNNVEIPIDRHGEGFKLITRIQDEAHRFAIEFHRSLRSKSQVHSVLDDIEGIGPARRKALMRRYQSLEKIKEADVEDLMQTETMNEKAAQAVYVFFHSAT
;
A
#
# COMPACT_ATOMS: atom_id res chain seq x y z
N MET A 1 35.32 -17.73 31.02
CA MET A 1 36.12 -16.64 30.44
C MET A 1 35.57 -16.41 29.05
N GLU A 2 34.63 -15.49 28.89
CA GLU A 2 34.20 -15.00 27.58
C GLU A 2 35.41 -14.33 26.94
N LYS A 3 35.85 -14.83 25.78
CA LYS A 3 36.87 -14.16 24.97
C LYS A 3 36.25 -12.84 24.49
N THR A 4 36.62 -11.74 25.12
CA THR A 4 36.33 -10.41 24.57
C THR A 4 36.96 -10.31 23.18
N PHE A 5 36.15 -10.03 22.16
CA PHE A 5 36.59 -9.86 20.79
C PHE A 5 37.51 -8.62 20.70
N ASP A 6 38.79 -8.85 20.43
CA ASP A 6 39.74 -7.74 20.22
C ASP A 6 39.78 -7.36 18.74
N ILE A 7 39.08 -6.28 18.39
CA ILE A 7 39.02 -5.77 17.01
C ILE A 7 40.42 -5.56 16.42
N LYS A 8 41.38 -5.06 17.19
CA LYS A 8 42.74 -4.81 16.69
C LYS A 8 43.50 -6.09 16.35
N GLU A 9 43.32 -7.15 17.09
CA GLU A 9 43.93 -8.45 16.83
C GLU A 9 43.24 -9.15 15.65
N GLU A 10 41.91 -9.06 15.55
CA GLU A 10 41.15 -9.68 14.46
C GLU A 10 41.37 -8.97 13.12
N LEU A 11 41.57 -7.64 13.11
CA LEU A 11 41.96 -6.90 11.91
C LEU A 11 43.26 -7.42 11.27
N LYS A 12 44.24 -7.86 12.08
CA LYS A 12 45.51 -8.41 11.57
C LYS A 12 45.34 -9.76 10.87
N LYS A 13 44.27 -10.50 11.15
CA LYS A 13 43.98 -11.82 10.57
C LYS A 13 43.24 -11.76 9.26
N LEU A 14 42.74 -10.58 8.86
CA LEU A 14 41.97 -10.41 7.63
C LEU A 14 42.81 -10.74 6.39
N PRO A 15 42.30 -11.60 5.49
CA PRO A 15 42.99 -11.95 4.25
C PRO A 15 42.90 -10.79 3.24
N ASP A 16 43.95 -10.62 2.42
CA ASP A 16 43.94 -9.73 1.26
C ASP A 16 43.24 -10.43 0.08
N ALA A 17 41.95 -10.69 0.24
CA ALA A 17 41.11 -11.41 -0.71
C ALA A 17 39.72 -10.75 -0.80
N PRO A 18 38.97 -10.95 -1.91
CA PRO A 18 37.59 -10.49 -2.01
C PRO A 18 36.69 -11.24 -1.04
N GLY A 19 35.65 -10.57 -0.55
CA GLY A 19 34.71 -11.17 0.37
C GLY A 19 33.66 -10.21 0.90
N VAL A 20 32.84 -10.71 1.81
CA VAL A 20 31.81 -9.94 2.51
C VAL A 20 32.16 -9.87 3.99
N TYR A 21 32.01 -8.72 4.60
CA TYR A 21 32.15 -8.49 6.03
C TYR A 21 30.79 -8.13 6.65
N ILE A 22 30.53 -8.63 7.85
CA ILE A 22 29.29 -8.53 8.58
C ILE A 22 29.63 -7.92 9.95
N MET A 23 29.03 -6.79 10.29
CA MET A 23 29.27 -6.08 11.54
C MET A 23 28.11 -6.27 12.50
N HIS A 24 28.42 -6.60 13.74
CA HIS A 24 27.49 -6.89 14.82
C HIS A 24 27.59 -5.86 15.93
N ASP A 25 26.49 -5.59 16.61
CA ASP A 25 26.48 -4.84 17.86
C ASP A 25 26.67 -5.74 19.08
N LYS A 26 26.67 -5.14 20.29
CA LYS A 26 26.82 -5.83 21.58
C LYS A 26 25.74 -6.88 21.88
N ASP A 27 24.59 -6.82 21.22
CA ASP A 27 23.47 -7.74 21.36
C ASP A 27 23.49 -8.83 20.25
N ASP A 28 24.62 -8.96 19.54
CA ASP A 28 24.84 -9.88 18.41
C ASP A 28 23.88 -9.64 17.22
N VAL A 29 23.37 -8.42 17.08
CA VAL A 29 22.50 -8.05 15.98
C VAL A 29 23.35 -7.56 14.80
N ILE A 30 23.09 -8.08 13.61
CA ILE A 30 23.75 -7.63 12.37
C ILE A 30 23.29 -6.20 12.08
N ILE A 31 24.25 -5.25 12.16
CA ILE A 31 23.98 -3.83 11.94
C ILE A 31 24.43 -3.32 10.58
N TYR A 32 25.40 -3.99 9.94
CA TYR A 32 25.89 -3.61 8.62
C TYR A 32 26.50 -4.81 7.89
N ILE A 33 26.30 -4.87 6.57
CA ILE A 33 26.91 -5.86 5.67
C ILE A 33 27.52 -5.11 4.51
N GLY A 34 28.77 -5.45 4.12
CA GLY A 34 29.43 -4.84 2.99
C GLY A 34 30.37 -5.78 2.27
N LYS A 35 30.51 -5.57 0.95
CA LYS A 35 31.53 -6.29 0.17
C LYS A 35 32.88 -5.60 0.24
N ALA A 36 33.92 -6.36 -0.01
CA ALA A 36 35.27 -5.85 -0.19
C ALA A 36 35.96 -6.54 -1.37
N LYS A 37 36.73 -5.79 -2.13
CA LYS A 37 37.70 -6.31 -3.10
C LYS A 37 38.95 -6.86 -2.38
N SER A 38 39.26 -6.26 -1.24
CA SER A 38 40.28 -6.68 -0.28
C SER A 38 39.70 -6.47 1.11
N LEU A 39 39.40 -7.56 1.82
CA LEU A 39 38.84 -7.52 3.19
C LEU A 39 39.76 -6.75 4.13
N THR A 40 41.07 -6.99 4.06
CA THR A 40 42.08 -6.27 4.86
C THR A 40 41.94 -4.75 4.68
N LYS A 41 41.98 -4.25 3.44
CA LYS A 41 41.97 -2.81 3.17
C LYS A 41 40.63 -2.18 3.57
N ARG A 42 39.52 -2.82 3.21
CA ARG A 42 38.18 -2.22 3.40
C ARG A 42 37.75 -2.20 4.85
N VAL A 43 37.96 -3.28 5.61
CA VAL A 43 37.55 -3.33 7.02
C VAL A 43 38.42 -2.43 7.86
N HIS A 44 39.75 -2.32 7.61
CA HIS A 44 40.63 -1.39 8.32
C HIS A 44 40.19 0.07 8.18
N GLN A 45 39.64 0.48 7.02
CA GLN A 45 39.16 1.86 6.79
C GLN A 45 38.10 2.32 7.78
N TYR A 46 37.25 1.41 8.30
CA TYR A 46 36.24 1.77 9.30
C TYR A 46 36.83 2.11 10.67
N PHE A 47 37.98 1.54 11.02
CA PHE A 47 38.62 1.75 12.31
C PHE A 47 39.78 2.77 12.29
N GLN A 48 40.01 3.44 11.12
CA GLN A 48 40.95 4.52 10.99
C GLN A 48 40.26 5.87 11.17
N ALA A 49 40.69 6.69 12.10
CA ALA A 49 40.07 7.98 12.46
C ALA A 49 40.00 9.00 11.31
N SER A 50 40.86 8.89 10.31
CA SER A 50 40.91 9.79 9.15
C SER A 50 39.91 9.50 8.03
N HIS A 51 39.20 8.35 8.07
CA HIS A 51 38.29 7.94 7.00
C HIS A 51 36.83 7.86 7.43
N ASN A 52 36.50 8.18 8.68
CA ASN A 52 35.13 8.20 9.18
C ASN A 52 34.49 9.58 8.98
N GLU A 53 34.34 10.00 7.75
CA GLU A 53 33.54 11.16 7.39
C GLU A 53 32.08 10.75 7.36
N GLY A 54 31.22 11.48 8.15
CA GLY A 54 29.78 11.22 8.21
C GLY A 54 29.27 10.72 9.56
N ILE A 55 28.21 11.37 10.05
CA ILE A 55 27.59 11.07 11.35
C ILE A 55 27.12 9.61 11.44
N LYS A 56 26.55 9.09 10.35
CA LYS A 56 26.02 7.71 10.29
C LYS A 56 27.14 6.67 10.37
N LYS A 57 28.28 6.92 9.66
CA LYS A 57 29.46 6.04 9.75
C LYS A 57 30.07 6.06 11.15
N LYS A 58 30.21 7.22 11.78
CA LYS A 58 30.70 7.34 13.15
C LYS A 58 29.80 6.59 14.13
N GLN A 59 28.49 6.83 14.07
CA GLN A 59 27.52 6.12 14.91
C GLN A 59 27.55 4.61 14.66
N MET A 60 27.65 4.16 13.40
CA MET A 60 27.79 2.75 13.10
C MET A 60 29.05 2.16 13.74
N VAL A 61 30.19 2.79 13.57
CA VAL A 61 31.49 2.32 14.12
C VAL A 61 31.45 2.29 15.66
N GLU A 62 30.81 3.26 16.30
CA GLU A 62 30.60 3.28 17.77
C GLU A 62 29.72 2.11 18.28
N HIS A 63 28.85 1.57 17.41
CA HIS A 63 27.98 0.44 17.76
C HIS A 63 28.56 -0.92 17.38
N ILE A 64 29.70 -0.98 16.67
CA ILE A 64 30.34 -2.25 16.30
C ILE A 64 31.00 -2.84 17.55
N ASP A 65 30.54 -4.03 17.96
CA ASP A 65 31.17 -4.84 18.99
C ASP A 65 32.17 -5.82 18.37
N HIS A 66 31.75 -6.53 17.34
CA HIS A 66 32.58 -7.46 16.59
C HIS A 66 32.20 -7.55 15.11
N PHE A 67 33.01 -8.25 14.34
CA PHE A 67 32.72 -8.48 12.92
C PHE A 67 33.08 -9.91 12.52
N GLU A 68 32.35 -10.42 11.54
CA GLU A 68 32.62 -11.65 10.82
C GLU A 68 32.96 -11.37 9.36
N TYR A 69 33.56 -12.31 8.67
CA TYR A 69 33.83 -12.19 7.24
C TYR A 69 33.73 -13.53 6.52
N ILE A 70 33.35 -13.46 5.25
CA ILE A 70 33.26 -14.60 4.34
C ILE A 70 34.15 -14.30 3.14
N VAL A 71 35.17 -15.13 2.91
CA VAL A 71 36.05 -15.02 1.74
C VAL A 71 35.33 -15.61 0.52
N THR A 72 35.45 -14.95 -0.63
CA THR A 72 34.90 -15.39 -1.91
C THR A 72 35.98 -15.52 -2.96
N ASP A 73 35.74 -16.28 -4.01
CA ASP A 73 36.72 -16.51 -5.08
C ASP A 73 36.86 -15.29 -6.01
N SER A 74 35.82 -14.42 -6.04
CA SER A 74 35.79 -13.24 -6.88
C SER A 74 35.03 -12.08 -6.25
N GLU A 75 35.31 -10.86 -6.71
CA GLU A 75 34.55 -9.66 -6.33
C GLU A 75 33.07 -9.75 -6.74
N LEU A 76 32.78 -10.45 -7.84
CA LEU A 76 31.43 -10.71 -8.31
C LEU A 76 30.64 -11.58 -7.33
N GLU A 77 31.26 -12.65 -6.82
CA GLU A 77 30.63 -13.51 -5.80
C GLU A 77 30.40 -12.73 -4.50
N ALA A 78 31.37 -11.88 -4.10
CA ALA A 78 31.19 -10.98 -2.96
C ALA A 78 29.97 -10.07 -3.15
N LEU A 79 29.78 -9.49 -4.35
CA LEU A 79 28.63 -8.64 -4.67
C LEU A 79 27.31 -9.39 -4.55
N VAL A 80 27.23 -10.60 -5.11
CA VAL A 80 26.01 -11.41 -5.06
C VAL A 80 25.70 -11.85 -3.63
N LEU A 81 26.71 -12.24 -2.87
CA LEU A 81 26.57 -12.64 -1.48
C LEU A 81 26.14 -11.46 -0.60
N GLU A 82 26.74 -10.28 -0.76
CA GLU A 82 26.32 -9.02 -0.10
C GLU A 82 24.84 -8.75 -0.33
N CYS A 83 24.40 -8.77 -1.59
CA CYS A 83 22.99 -8.51 -1.94
C CYS A 83 22.02 -9.50 -1.28
N ASN A 84 22.38 -10.76 -1.20
CA ASN A 84 21.55 -11.79 -0.59
C ASN A 84 21.47 -11.62 0.94
N LEU A 85 22.60 -11.41 1.60
CA LEU A 85 22.67 -11.22 3.04
C LEU A 85 21.96 -9.93 3.49
N ILE A 86 22.13 -8.83 2.74
CA ILE A 86 21.38 -7.58 3.03
C ILE A 86 19.88 -7.80 2.93
N LYS A 87 19.41 -8.56 1.94
CA LYS A 87 17.99 -8.87 1.77
C LYS A 87 17.45 -9.78 2.89
N GLU A 88 18.24 -10.72 3.36
CA GLU A 88 17.87 -11.68 4.41
C GLU A 88 17.82 -11.02 5.79
N HIS A 89 18.85 -10.24 6.13
CA HIS A 89 19.03 -9.69 7.49
C HIS A 89 18.50 -8.26 7.66
N THR A 90 18.30 -7.52 6.57
CA THR A 90 17.82 -6.12 6.57
C THR A 90 18.53 -5.21 7.59
N PRO A 91 19.88 -5.08 7.55
CA PRO A 91 20.64 -4.42 8.60
C PRO A 91 20.32 -2.92 8.71
N LYS A 92 20.37 -2.40 9.92
CA LYS A 92 19.96 -1.02 10.26
C LYS A 92 20.75 0.06 9.49
N TYR A 93 22.05 -0.14 9.27
CA TYR A 93 22.92 0.85 8.63
C TYR A 93 23.09 0.67 7.13
N ASN A 94 22.58 -0.41 6.54
CA ASN A 94 22.55 -0.53 5.09
C ASN A 94 21.42 0.34 4.51
N THR A 95 21.70 0.94 3.36
CA THR A 95 20.66 1.65 2.59
C THR A 95 19.72 0.65 1.99
N MET A 96 18.42 0.74 2.33
CA MET A 96 17.40 -0.20 1.90
C MET A 96 16.34 0.48 1.02
N LEU A 97 15.91 -0.22 0.00
CA LEU A 97 14.70 0.15 -0.75
C LEU A 97 13.47 -0.09 0.12
N ARG A 98 12.63 0.94 0.27
CA ARG A 98 11.39 0.85 1.07
C ARG A 98 10.32 -0.04 0.42
N ASP A 99 10.34 -0.16 -0.91
CA ASP A 99 9.30 -0.82 -1.69
C ASP A 99 9.89 -1.96 -2.52
N ASP A 100 9.53 -3.21 -2.23
CA ASP A 100 9.78 -4.37 -3.10
C ASP A 100 8.66 -4.45 -4.15
N LYS A 101 8.78 -3.65 -5.22
CA LYS A 101 7.76 -3.54 -6.27
C LYS A 101 7.86 -4.70 -7.25
N THR A 102 6.79 -5.48 -7.36
CA THR A 102 6.67 -6.50 -8.41
C THR A 102 5.94 -5.91 -9.62
N TYR A 103 6.61 -5.86 -10.75
CA TYR A 103 6.07 -5.30 -11.99
C TYR A 103 5.18 -6.28 -12.74
N PRO A 104 4.08 -5.81 -13.35
CA PRO A 104 3.31 -6.59 -14.29
C PRO A 104 3.98 -6.65 -15.67
N TYR A 105 3.80 -7.80 -16.32
CA TYR A 105 4.24 -8.09 -17.68
C TYR A 105 3.06 -8.57 -18.52
N ILE A 106 3.13 -8.35 -19.83
CA ILE A 106 2.29 -9.03 -20.79
C ILE A 106 3.05 -10.25 -21.31
N LYS A 107 2.48 -11.44 -21.10
CA LYS A 107 3.05 -12.72 -21.50
C LYS A 107 2.36 -13.24 -22.75
N VAL A 108 3.11 -13.56 -23.81
CA VAL A 108 2.63 -14.27 -24.99
C VAL A 108 3.17 -15.70 -24.96
N THR A 109 2.28 -16.70 -24.88
CA THR A 109 2.64 -18.12 -24.66
C THR A 109 3.04 -18.81 -25.96
N LEU A 110 4.17 -18.43 -26.55
CA LEU A 110 4.64 -18.95 -27.86
C LEU A 110 4.98 -20.46 -27.86
N GLY A 111 5.06 -21.07 -26.69
CA GLY A 111 5.23 -22.53 -26.58
C GLY A 111 3.94 -23.33 -26.77
N GLU A 112 2.78 -22.67 -26.88
CA GLU A 112 1.48 -23.30 -27.18
C GLU A 112 1.21 -23.27 -28.70
N ASP A 113 0.51 -24.27 -29.23
CA ASP A 113 0.11 -24.30 -30.64
C ASP A 113 -0.84 -23.13 -31.01
N TYR A 114 -1.66 -22.71 -30.06
CA TYR A 114 -2.51 -21.53 -30.12
C TYR A 114 -2.17 -20.58 -28.98
N PRO A 115 -1.18 -19.69 -29.14
CA PRO A 115 -0.69 -18.80 -28.11
C PRO A 115 -1.76 -17.88 -27.54
N ARG A 116 -1.60 -17.51 -26.26
CA ARG A 116 -2.45 -16.57 -25.52
C ARG A 116 -1.67 -15.33 -25.11
N VAL A 117 -2.38 -14.23 -24.95
CA VAL A 117 -1.84 -13.01 -24.34
C VAL A 117 -2.38 -12.90 -22.92
N LEU A 118 -1.49 -12.98 -21.93
CA LEU A 118 -1.83 -13.11 -20.52
C LEU A 118 -1.11 -12.07 -19.65
N PHE A 119 -1.72 -11.76 -18.52
CA PHE A 119 -1.08 -11.00 -17.44
C PHE A 119 -0.13 -11.89 -16.64
N SER A 120 1.07 -11.41 -16.32
CA SER A 120 2.01 -12.09 -15.45
C SER A 120 2.76 -11.10 -14.56
N ARG A 121 3.06 -11.49 -13.33
CA ARG A 121 4.01 -10.79 -12.45
C ARG A 121 5.37 -11.49 -12.34
N GLN A 122 5.48 -12.67 -12.92
CA GLN A 122 6.70 -13.46 -12.89
C GLN A 122 7.14 -13.81 -14.32
N MET A 123 8.42 -13.72 -14.60
CA MET A 123 9.02 -14.21 -15.82
C MET A 123 9.54 -15.64 -15.57
N LYS A 124 9.13 -16.58 -16.42
CA LYS A 124 9.56 -17.98 -16.38
C LYS A 124 10.34 -18.33 -17.64
N LYS A 125 11.25 -19.30 -17.56
CA LYS A 125 11.97 -19.85 -18.73
C LYS A 125 11.08 -20.92 -19.41
N ASP A 126 9.99 -20.50 -20.06
CA ASP A 126 8.93 -21.37 -20.57
C ASP A 126 8.61 -21.15 -22.05
N LYS A 127 9.56 -20.73 -22.86
CA LYS A 127 9.39 -20.38 -24.30
C LYS A 127 8.35 -19.28 -24.57
N SER A 128 7.87 -18.57 -23.54
CA SER A 128 6.97 -17.42 -23.70
C SER A 128 7.76 -16.15 -23.93
N ARG A 129 7.15 -15.21 -24.64
CA ARG A 129 7.71 -13.86 -24.80
C ARG A 129 7.04 -12.93 -23.81
N TYR A 130 7.86 -12.15 -23.11
CA TYR A 130 7.41 -11.20 -22.09
C TYR A 130 7.66 -9.77 -22.55
N PHE A 131 6.68 -8.89 -22.33
CA PHE A 131 6.73 -7.46 -22.62
C PHE A 131 6.58 -6.69 -21.33
N GLY A 132 7.41 -5.71 -21.08
CA GLY A 132 7.45 -4.92 -19.84
C GLY A 132 8.87 -4.64 -19.38
N PRO A 133 9.08 -4.26 -18.12
CA PRO A 133 8.08 -4.10 -17.03
C PRO A 133 7.13 -2.90 -17.24
N TYR A 134 5.87 -3.05 -16.87
CA TYR A 134 4.91 -1.95 -16.82
C TYR A 134 4.69 -1.50 -15.38
N THR A 135 4.30 -0.25 -15.19
CA THR A 135 4.10 0.33 -13.85
C THR A 135 2.64 0.24 -13.36
N SER A 136 1.69 -0.02 -14.25
CA SER A 136 0.26 -0.09 -13.93
C SER A 136 -0.35 -1.43 -14.34
N ALA A 137 -0.85 -2.18 -13.35
CA ALA A 137 -1.53 -3.45 -13.59
C ALA A 137 -2.88 -3.27 -14.33
N SER A 138 -3.59 -2.16 -14.07
CA SER A 138 -4.86 -1.86 -14.76
C SER A 138 -4.60 -1.54 -16.24
N ALA A 139 -3.58 -0.74 -16.55
CA ALA A 139 -3.20 -0.43 -17.92
C ALA A 139 -2.81 -1.69 -18.71
N VAL A 140 -2.06 -2.62 -18.08
CA VAL A 140 -1.70 -3.90 -18.68
C VAL A 140 -2.94 -4.75 -18.98
N LYS A 141 -3.87 -4.86 -18.05
CA LYS A 141 -5.13 -5.60 -18.27
C LYS A 141 -5.94 -5.01 -19.40
N SER A 142 -6.13 -3.68 -19.40
CA SER A 142 -6.84 -2.98 -20.50
C SER A 142 -6.15 -3.16 -21.86
N SER A 143 -4.82 -3.19 -21.90
CA SER A 143 -4.06 -3.46 -23.12
C SER A 143 -4.25 -4.91 -23.60
N ILE A 144 -4.26 -5.89 -22.69
CA ILE A 144 -4.53 -7.30 -23.00
C ILE A 144 -5.95 -7.45 -23.58
N ASP A 145 -6.94 -6.82 -22.95
CA ASP A 145 -8.33 -6.87 -23.40
C ASP A 145 -8.48 -6.25 -24.80
N LEU A 146 -7.81 -5.12 -25.04
CA LEU A 146 -7.79 -4.47 -26.35
C LEU A 146 -7.17 -5.38 -27.43
N ILE A 147 -6.00 -5.97 -27.13
CA ILE A 147 -5.30 -6.90 -28.04
C ILE A 147 -6.18 -8.11 -28.35
N ASN A 148 -6.78 -8.72 -27.34
CA ASN A 148 -7.66 -9.88 -27.52
C ASN A 148 -8.88 -9.54 -28.37
N LYS A 149 -9.47 -8.35 -28.22
CA LYS A 149 -10.58 -7.87 -29.08
C LYS A 149 -10.16 -7.65 -30.52
N ILE A 150 -9.02 -7.00 -30.75
CA ILE A 150 -8.53 -6.67 -32.12
C ILE A 150 -8.18 -7.96 -32.87
N TYR A 151 -7.41 -8.85 -32.26
CA TYR A 151 -6.85 -10.05 -32.89
C TYR A 151 -7.67 -11.32 -32.63
N LYS A 152 -8.76 -11.23 -31.84
CA LYS A 152 -9.67 -12.34 -31.50
C LYS A 152 -8.96 -13.56 -30.94
N LEU A 153 -8.01 -13.31 -30.02
CA LEU A 153 -7.21 -14.36 -29.42
C LEU A 153 -7.99 -15.07 -28.31
N ARG A 154 -7.71 -16.35 -28.11
CA ARG A 154 -8.31 -17.13 -27.05
C ARG A 154 -7.80 -16.70 -25.67
N THR A 155 -8.68 -16.68 -24.68
CA THR A 155 -8.35 -16.40 -23.28
C THR A 155 -8.49 -17.63 -22.37
N CYS A 156 -9.11 -18.72 -22.88
CA CYS A 156 -9.41 -19.93 -22.10
C CYS A 156 -8.17 -20.79 -21.81
N ASN A 157 -8.27 -21.67 -20.80
CA ASN A 157 -7.22 -22.59 -20.37
C ASN A 157 -7.25 -23.97 -21.05
N ARG A 158 -8.04 -24.17 -22.11
CA ARG A 158 -8.12 -25.45 -22.82
C ARG A 158 -6.76 -25.84 -23.39
N ARG A 159 -6.44 -27.11 -23.35
CA ARG A 159 -5.18 -27.66 -23.89
C ARG A 159 -5.37 -28.03 -25.37
N LEU A 160 -5.02 -27.09 -26.24
CA LEU A 160 -5.11 -27.31 -27.67
C LEU A 160 -3.78 -27.87 -28.22
N PRO A 161 -3.79 -28.81 -29.17
CA PRO A 161 -4.95 -29.29 -29.95
C PRO A 161 -5.80 -30.39 -29.30
N ARG A 162 -5.42 -30.94 -28.14
CA ARG A 162 -6.09 -32.09 -27.50
C ARG A 162 -7.59 -31.89 -27.28
N ASP A 163 -7.99 -30.70 -26.87
CA ASP A 163 -9.36 -30.38 -26.46
C ASP A 163 -10.19 -29.76 -27.64
N ILE A 164 -9.75 -29.95 -28.91
CA ILE A 164 -10.51 -29.50 -30.07
C ILE A 164 -11.79 -30.35 -30.20
N GLY A 165 -12.95 -29.68 -30.29
CA GLY A 165 -14.25 -30.33 -30.45
C GLY A 165 -14.83 -30.96 -29.19
N ALA A 166 -14.16 -30.86 -28.03
CA ALA A 166 -14.62 -31.49 -26.79
C ALA A 166 -15.91 -30.88 -26.23
N ASP A 167 -16.10 -29.58 -26.42
CA ASP A 167 -17.27 -28.83 -25.90
C ASP A 167 -17.77 -27.81 -26.93
N ARG A 168 -18.95 -27.24 -26.68
CA ARG A 168 -19.49 -26.13 -27.49
C ARG A 168 -18.60 -24.89 -27.42
N PRO A 169 -18.62 -24.00 -28.44
CA PRO A 169 -17.91 -22.73 -28.41
C PRO A 169 -18.44 -21.87 -27.24
N CYS A 170 -17.51 -21.21 -26.55
CA CYS A 170 -17.84 -20.34 -25.40
C CYS A 170 -18.40 -18.99 -25.85
N LEU A 171 -18.89 -18.20 -24.89
CA LEU A 171 -19.46 -16.87 -25.12
C LEU A 171 -18.54 -15.96 -25.94
N ASN A 172 -17.23 -16.00 -25.71
CA ASN A 172 -16.27 -15.14 -26.44
C ASN A 172 -16.29 -15.36 -27.98
N TYR A 173 -16.67 -16.55 -28.45
CA TYR A 173 -16.89 -16.78 -29.89
C TYR A 173 -18.15 -16.07 -30.37
N HIS A 174 -19.25 -16.24 -29.63
CA HIS A 174 -20.56 -15.68 -30.01
C HIS A 174 -20.56 -14.13 -30.00
N ILE A 175 -19.77 -13.51 -29.10
CA ILE A 175 -19.59 -12.07 -29.05
C ILE A 175 -18.38 -11.58 -29.89
N HIS A 176 -17.90 -12.42 -30.81
CA HIS A 176 -16.82 -12.12 -31.76
C HIS A 176 -15.48 -11.68 -31.16
N GLN A 177 -15.19 -12.08 -29.92
CA GLN A 177 -13.92 -11.81 -29.22
C GLN A 177 -12.90 -12.96 -29.30
N CYS A 178 -13.25 -14.10 -29.94
CA CYS A 178 -12.37 -15.25 -30.14
C CYS A 178 -12.70 -15.95 -31.45
N ASN A 179 -11.69 -16.39 -32.19
CA ASN A 179 -11.85 -17.15 -33.44
C ASN A 179 -12.15 -18.66 -33.20
N ALA A 180 -12.39 -19.07 -31.95
CA ALA A 180 -12.69 -20.44 -31.53
C ALA A 180 -11.73 -21.52 -32.10
N PRO A 181 -10.43 -21.44 -31.87
CA PRO A 181 -9.51 -22.51 -32.26
C PRO A 181 -9.84 -23.85 -31.58
N CYS A 182 -10.55 -23.80 -30.45
CA CYS A 182 -11.04 -25.00 -29.75
C CYS A 182 -12.16 -25.75 -30.50
N GLN A 183 -12.69 -25.19 -31.59
CA GLN A 183 -13.66 -25.85 -32.48
C GLN A 183 -13.04 -26.20 -33.86
N GLY A 184 -11.75 -25.85 -34.07
CA GLY A 184 -11.12 -26.00 -35.36
C GLY A 184 -11.61 -24.97 -36.43
N TYR A 185 -12.28 -23.88 -36.02
CA TYR A 185 -12.80 -22.87 -36.95
C TYR A 185 -11.70 -21.98 -37.53
N VAL A 186 -10.49 -22.05 -37.00
CA VAL A 186 -9.29 -21.37 -37.51
C VAL A 186 -8.12 -22.34 -37.48
N THR A 187 -7.33 -22.36 -38.52
CA THR A 187 -6.12 -23.17 -38.62
C THR A 187 -5.00 -22.59 -37.75
N LYS A 188 -3.98 -23.40 -37.46
CA LYS A 188 -2.83 -22.94 -36.68
C LYS A 188 -2.08 -21.81 -37.41
N GLU A 189 -1.98 -21.88 -38.71
CA GLU A 189 -1.32 -20.89 -39.59
C GLU A 189 -2.08 -19.55 -39.58
N GLU A 190 -3.38 -19.57 -39.73
CA GLU A 190 -4.23 -18.37 -39.65
C GLU A 190 -4.20 -17.73 -38.28
N TYR A 191 -4.24 -18.57 -37.24
CA TYR A 191 -4.14 -18.08 -35.83
C TYR A 191 -2.77 -17.47 -35.54
N ALA A 192 -1.69 -18.02 -36.12
CA ALA A 192 -0.33 -17.48 -36.00
C ALA A 192 -0.20 -16.07 -36.59
N ILE A 193 -0.95 -15.74 -37.66
CA ILE A 193 -0.99 -14.38 -38.21
C ILE A 193 -1.58 -13.40 -37.18
N SER A 194 -2.67 -13.77 -36.53
CA SER A 194 -3.26 -12.96 -35.46
C SER A 194 -2.30 -12.75 -34.28
N VAL A 195 -1.57 -13.80 -33.88
CA VAL A 195 -0.56 -13.73 -32.82
C VAL A 195 0.61 -12.82 -33.22
N LYS A 196 1.07 -12.92 -34.47
CA LYS A 196 2.12 -12.04 -35.01
C LYS A 196 1.68 -10.57 -34.96
N GLY A 197 0.47 -10.27 -35.40
CA GLY A 197 -0.09 -8.90 -35.30
C GLY A 197 -0.15 -8.40 -33.87
N ALA A 198 -0.52 -9.25 -32.91
CA ALA A 198 -0.51 -8.88 -31.48
C ALA A 198 0.91 -8.60 -30.96
N ILE A 199 1.91 -9.35 -31.43
CA ILE A 199 3.31 -9.11 -31.08
C ILE A 199 3.82 -7.81 -31.70
N ASP A 200 3.48 -7.53 -32.96
CA ASP A 200 3.85 -6.29 -33.65
C ASP A 200 3.22 -5.08 -32.95
N PHE A 201 1.96 -5.19 -32.55
CA PHE A 201 1.28 -4.20 -31.70
C PHE A 201 2.03 -3.96 -30.38
N LEU A 202 2.43 -5.02 -29.67
CA LEU A 202 3.19 -4.93 -28.41
C LEU A 202 4.60 -4.35 -28.60
N ASN A 203 5.18 -4.50 -29.78
CA ASN A 203 6.42 -3.83 -30.17
C ASN A 203 6.19 -2.36 -30.56
N GLY A 204 4.92 -1.92 -30.60
CA GLY A 204 4.53 -0.54 -30.90
C GLY A 204 4.38 -0.24 -32.41
N ASP A 205 4.28 -1.24 -33.24
CA ASP A 205 3.88 -1.07 -34.66
C ASP A 205 2.34 -1.03 -34.72
N TYR A 206 1.80 0.17 -34.65
CA TYR A 206 0.36 0.41 -34.68
C TYR A 206 -0.18 0.69 -36.10
N GLU A 207 0.68 1.03 -37.05
CA GLU A 207 0.24 1.52 -38.38
C GLU A 207 -0.54 0.46 -39.16
N GLN A 208 -0.02 -0.77 -39.20
CA GLN A 208 -0.70 -1.87 -39.85
C GLN A 208 -2.06 -2.18 -39.22
N THR A 209 -2.11 -2.14 -37.87
CA THR A 209 -3.35 -2.36 -37.13
C THR A 209 -4.38 -1.27 -37.38
N LEU A 210 -3.96 0.00 -37.38
CA LEU A 210 -4.84 1.14 -37.66
C LEU A 210 -5.38 1.07 -39.09
N LYS A 211 -4.53 0.73 -40.06
CA LYS A 211 -4.96 0.57 -41.47
C LYS A 211 -5.99 -0.55 -41.59
N ALA A 212 -5.70 -1.74 -41.04
CA ALA A 212 -6.63 -2.87 -41.12
C ALA A 212 -7.97 -2.60 -40.42
N LEU A 213 -7.99 -1.88 -39.31
CA LEU A 213 -9.22 -1.47 -38.62
C LEU A 213 -9.98 -0.41 -39.42
N SER A 214 -9.29 0.55 -40.06
CA SER A 214 -9.90 1.57 -40.90
C SER A 214 -10.55 0.95 -42.12
N ASP A 215 -9.88 0.00 -42.78
CA ASP A 215 -10.45 -0.71 -43.93
C ASP A 215 -11.71 -1.52 -43.56
N LYS A 216 -11.71 -2.16 -42.38
CA LYS A 216 -12.89 -2.87 -41.84
C LYS A 216 -14.02 -1.91 -41.50
N MET A 217 -13.72 -0.75 -40.93
CA MET A 217 -14.70 0.28 -40.61
C MET A 217 -15.38 0.80 -41.87
N LEU A 218 -14.61 1.10 -42.92
CA LEU A 218 -15.14 1.58 -44.19
C LEU A 218 -16.04 0.52 -44.86
N LYS A 219 -15.59 -0.73 -44.94
CA LYS A 219 -16.41 -1.84 -45.50
C LYS A 219 -17.71 -2.04 -44.72
N ALA A 220 -17.68 -1.99 -43.38
CA ALA A 220 -18.89 -2.08 -42.56
C ALA A 220 -19.84 -0.90 -42.82
N SER A 221 -19.31 0.31 -43.02
CA SER A 221 -20.09 1.50 -43.34
C SER A 221 -20.73 1.38 -44.75
N GLU A 222 -19.98 0.93 -45.75
CA GLU A 222 -20.47 0.68 -47.10
C GLU A 222 -21.60 -0.37 -47.15
N SER A 223 -21.49 -1.39 -46.27
CA SER A 223 -22.50 -2.43 -46.09
C SER A 223 -23.67 -2.01 -45.18
N MET A 224 -23.75 -0.74 -44.76
CA MET A 224 -24.74 -0.17 -43.82
C MET A 224 -24.77 -0.85 -42.44
N GLU A 225 -23.70 -1.57 -42.03
CA GLU A 225 -23.55 -2.18 -40.72
C GLU A 225 -22.98 -1.15 -39.72
N PHE A 226 -23.77 -0.12 -39.41
CA PHE A 226 -23.29 1.05 -38.66
C PHE A 226 -22.82 0.73 -37.23
N GLU A 227 -23.41 -0.27 -36.57
CA GLU A 227 -22.97 -0.72 -35.24
C GLU A 227 -21.54 -1.28 -35.28
N LYS A 228 -21.24 -2.15 -36.26
CA LYS A 228 -19.90 -2.69 -36.48
C LYS A 228 -18.91 -1.60 -36.88
N ALA A 229 -19.32 -0.64 -37.71
CA ALA A 229 -18.48 0.50 -38.06
C ALA A 229 -18.14 1.35 -36.83
N ALA A 230 -19.10 1.57 -35.91
CA ALA A 230 -18.88 2.25 -34.64
C ALA A 230 -17.92 1.48 -33.72
N GLU A 231 -18.05 0.15 -33.63
CA GLU A 231 -17.10 -0.69 -32.88
C GLU A 231 -15.65 -0.54 -33.40
N TYR A 232 -15.45 -0.60 -34.72
CA TYR A 232 -14.12 -0.40 -35.32
C TYR A 232 -13.58 1.01 -35.08
N ARG A 233 -14.42 2.05 -35.15
CA ARG A 233 -14.03 3.43 -34.80
C ARG A 233 -13.53 3.51 -33.36
N ASP A 234 -14.23 2.88 -32.41
CA ASP A 234 -13.89 2.90 -30.98
C ASP A 234 -12.59 2.12 -30.69
N LEU A 235 -12.35 1.01 -31.42
CA LEU A 235 -11.07 0.32 -31.41
C LEU A 235 -9.92 1.19 -31.94
N ILE A 236 -10.13 1.89 -33.06
CA ILE A 236 -9.16 2.83 -33.64
C ILE A 236 -8.80 3.93 -32.64
N ASN A 237 -9.81 4.51 -31.98
CA ASN A 237 -9.59 5.53 -30.96
C ASN A 237 -8.77 4.98 -29.75
N SER A 238 -9.08 3.76 -29.32
CA SER A 238 -8.34 3.09 -28.26
C SER A 238 -6.87 2.84 -28.63
N VAL A 239 -6.62 2.38 -29.86
CA VAL A 239 -5.24 2.20 -30.38
C VAL A 239 -4.50 3.54 -30.44
N LYS A 240 -5.14 4.60 -30.92
CA LYS A 240 -4.55 5.95 -30.95
C LYS A 240 -4.19 6.46 -29.56
N GLN A 241 -5.04 6.23 -28.56
CA GLN A 241 -4.73 6.61 -27.18
C GLN A 241 -3.51 5.88 -26.62
N VAL A 242 -3.36 4.57 -26.90
CA VAL A 242 -2.18 3.79 -26.52
C VAL A 242 -0.93 4.33 -27.23
N ALA A 243 -1.03 4.60 -28.52
CA ALA A 243 0.07 5.14 -29.33
C ALA A 243 0.52 6.54 -28.86
N GLN A 244 -0.41 7.42 -28.47
CA GLN A 244 -0.09 8.77 -27.99
C GLN A 244 0.68 8.77 -26.65
N LYS A 245 0.41 7.82 -25.76
CA LYS A 245 1.11 7.71 -24.46
C LYS A 245 2.57 7.27 -24.60
N GLN A 246 3.01 6.79 -25.77
CA GLN A 246 4.36 6.26 -26.02
C GLN A 246 5.23 7.18 -26.89
N LYS A 247 5.04 8.51 -26.81
CA LYS A 247 5.68 9.50 -27.71
C LYS A 247 7.19 9.69 -27.57
N ILE A 248 7.83 9.19 -26.50
CA ILE A 248 9.30 9.29 -26.37
C ILE A 248 9.89 8.10 -27.12
N THR A 249 10.33 8.33 -28.34
CA THR A 249 10.99 7.32 -29.17
C THR A 249 12.47 7.68 -29.35
N ASN A 250 13.36 6.72 -29.03
CA ASN A 250 14.75 6.76 -29.47
C ASN A 250 14.86 5.98 -30.79
N ALA A 251 15.51 6.57 -31.77
CA ALA A 251 15.65 6.03 -33.12
C ALA A 251 16.42 4.69 -33.21
N ASP A 252 17.13 4.31 -32.16
CA ASP A 252 18.01 3.13 -32.13
C ASP A 252 17.31 1.81 -31.73
N GLY A 253 16.02 1.83 -31.40
CA GLY A 253 15.23 0.60 -31.13
C GLY A 253 15.73 -0.28 -29.97
N GLU A 254 16.60 0.23 -29.09
CA GLU A 254 17.24 -0.55 -28.04
C GLU A 254 16.47 -0.51 -26.72
N ASP A 255 16.67 -1.56 -25.90
CA ASP A 255 16.15 -1.64 -24.53
C ASP A 255 17.13 -0.96 -23.58
N LYS A 256 16.63 0.03 -22.84
CA LYS A 256 17.43 0.84 -21.90
C LYS A 256 16.65 1.11 -20.62
N ASP A 257 17.36 1.16 -19.49
CA ASP A 257 16.86 1.73 -18.25
C ASP A 257 17.66 3.00 -17.95
N ILE A 258 16.97 4.07 -17.55
CA ILE A 258 17.58 5.34 -17.17
C ILE A 258 17.29 5.56 -15.71
N ILE A 259 18.32 5.73 -14.92
CA ILE A 259 18.27 5.84 -13.48
C ILE A 259 18.92 7.14 -13.04
N ALA A 260 18.17 7.96 -12.31
CA ALA A 260 18.64 9.20 -11.75
C ALA A 260 18.15 9.39 -10.32
N LEU A 261 18.95 10.03 -9.49
CA LEU A 261 18.73 10.26 -8.07
C LEU A 261 18.59 11.75 -7.79
N ALA A 262 17.59 12.14 -7.04
CA ALA A 262 17.53 13.42 -6.33
C ALA A 262 17.52 13.15 -4.83
N ASN A 263 18.37 13.82 -4.08
CA ASN A 263 18.46 13.67 -2.62
C ASN A 263 18.49 15.02 -1.92
N ASP A 264 18.16 14.99 -0.66
CA ASP A 264 18.39 16.04 0.31
C ASP A 264 19.06 15.45 1.57
N ASP A 265 19.04 16.18 2.69
CA ASP A 265 19.75 15.79 3.92
C ASP A 265 19.23 14.50 4.57
N THR A 266 17.99 14.08 4.28
CA THR A 266 17.32 12.97 4.97
C THR A 266 16.68 11.93 4.06
N ASP A 267 16.29 12.35 2.87
CA ASP A 267 15.52 11.51 1.94
C ASP A 267 16.10 11.61 0.52
N ALA A 268 15.99 10.51 -0.22
CA ALA A 268 16.32 10.46 -1.63
C ALA A 268 15.22 9.79 -2.44
N VAL A 269 15.07 10.23 -3.67
CA VAL A 269 14.18 9.62 -4.65
C VAL A 269 14.98 9.19 -5.87
N VAL A 270 14.94 7.91 -6.19
CA VAL A 270 15.51 7.37 -7.41
C VAL A 270 14.40 7.20 -8.44
N GLN A 271 14.53 7.86 -9.58
CA GLN A 271 13.64 7.74 -10.73
C GLN A 271 14.20 6.73 -11.72
N VAL A 272 13.38 5.79 -12.17
CA VAL A 272 13.72 4.84 -13.24
C VAL A 272 12.78 5.03 -14.42
N PHE A 273 13.34 5.16 -15.63
CA PHE A 273 12.60 5.13 -16.88
C PHE A 273 12.88 3.83 -17.62
N PHE A 274 11.83 3.14 -18.04
CA PHE A 274 11.90 1.89 -18.79
C PHE A 274 11.69 2.16 -20.29
N ILE A 275 12.76 2.06 -21.08
CA ILE A 275 12.71 2.17 -22.55
C ILE A 275 12.85 0.77 -23.12
N ARG A 276 11.88 0.38 -23.97
CA ARG A 276 11.86 -0.91 -24.66
C ARG A 276 11.54 -0.68 -26.14
N ASN A 277 12.34 -1.31 -27.00
CA ASN A 277 12.29 -1.08 -28.46
C ASN A 277 12.36 0.43 -28.80
N GLY A 278 13.17 1.20 -28.09
CA GLY A 278 13.28 2.64 -28.27
C GLY A 278 12.12 3.48 -27.72
N LYS A 279 11.08 2.88 -27.11
CA LYS A 279 9.90 3.59 -26.59
C LYS A 279 9.87 3.59 -25.07
N LEU A 280 9.50 4.71 -24.45
CA LEU A 280 9.26 4.79 -23.01
C LEU A 280 7.97 4.06 -22.67
N ILE A 281 8.07 2.87 -22.06
CA ILE A 281 6.92 2.06 -21.68
C ILE A 281 6.44 2.30 -20.25
N GLY A 282 7.29 2.90 -19.41
CA GLY A 282 6.94 3.19 -18.03
C GLY A 282 8.00 4.03 -17.31
N ARG A 283 7.58 4.60 -16.19
CA ARG A 283 8.45 5.28 -15.24
C ARG A 283 8.05 4.91 -13.84
N ASP A 284 9.01 4.73 -12.95
CA ASP A 284 8.76 4.50 -11.53
C ASP A 284 9.77 5.24 -10.67
N HIS A 285 9.40 5.49 -9.42
CA HIS A 285 10.26 6.13 -8.45
C HIS A 285 10.31 5.34 -7.15
N PHE A 286 11.44 5.42 -6.47
CA PHE A 286 11.73 4.70 -5.23
C PHE A 286 12.21 5.69 -4.18
N HIS A 287 11.62 5.58 -2.98
CA HIS A 287 12.09 6.34 -1.84
C HIS A 287 13.20 5.58 -1.12
N VAL A 288 14.29 6.27 -0.87
CA VAL A 288 15.46 5.74 -0.16
C VAL A 288 15.72 6.65 1.04
N ARG A 289 15.90 6.07 2.22
CA ARG A 289 16.39 6.83 3.37
C ARG A 289 17.89 7.01 3.24
N VAL A 290 18.32 8.25 3.27
CA VAL A 290 19.72 8.62 3.19
C VAL A 290 20.16 9.15 4.56
N GLY A 291 21.36 8.79 5.01
CA GLY A 291 21.98 9.49 6.13
C GLY A 291 22.44 10.87 5.68
N SER A 292 22.46 11.86 6.58
CA SER A 292 22.75 13.26 6.30
C SER A 292 24.09 13.57 5.58
N GLU A 293 24.91 12.57 5.33
CA GLU A 293 26.23 12.71 4.68
C GLU A 293 26.56 11.53 3.74
N GLU A 294 25.56 10.73 3.33
CA GLU A 294 25.77 9.62 2.39
C GLU A 294 25.89 10.20 0.97
N ALA A 295 26.99 9.91 0.28
CA ALA A 295 27.21 10.43 -1.07
C ALA A 295 26.15 9.91 -2.04
N ALA A 296 25.68 10.77 -2.93
CA ALA A 296 24.67 10.41 -3.94
C ALA A 296 25.08 9.20 -4.78
N ASP A 297 26.39 9.05 -5.05
CA ASP A 297 26.94 7.94 -5.84
C ASP A 297 26.87 6.61 -5.08
N ASP A 298 27.06 6.62 -3.75
CA ASP A 298 26.89 5.41 -2.91
C ASP A 298 25.42 4.95 -2.87
N VAL A 299 24.49 5.91 -2.74
CA VAL A 299 23.05 5.62 -2.78
C VAL A 299 22.66 5.03 -4.14
N LEU A 300 23.15 5.60 -5.22
CA LEU A 300 22.89 5.13 -6.58
C LEU A 300 23.48 3.74 -6.82
N ASN A 301 24.70 3.49 -6.33
CA ASN A 301 25.38 2.19 -6.38
C ASN A 301 24.56 1.10 -5.66
N ASN A 302 24.15 1.37 -4.43
CA ASN A 302 23.32 0.45 -3.64
C ASN A 302 21.95 0.23 -4.26
N PHE A 303 21.34 1.27 -4.84
CA PHE A 303 20.08 1.16 -5.56
C PHE A 303 20.19 0.20 -6.74
N VAL A 304 21.19 0.36 -7.61
CA VAL A 304 21.37 -0.48 -8.81
C VAL A 304 21.53 -1.95 -8.43
N LYS A 305 22.32 -2.26 -7.38
CA LYS A 305 22.49 -3.60 -6.84
C LYS A 305 21.14 -4.21 -6.42
N GLN A 306 20.42 -3.53 -5.55
CA GLN A 306 19.15 -4.03 -5.00
C GLN A 306 18.07 -4.14 -6.07
N PHE A 307 17.95 -3.14 -6.93
CA PHE A 307 16.96 -3.10 -8.00
C PHE A 307 17.10 -4.30 -8.95
N TYR A 308 18.32 -4.53 -9.46
CA TYR A 308 18.54 -5.64 -10.39
C TYR A 308 18.67 -7.02 -9.72
N SER A 309 18.88 -7.10 -8.42
CA SER A 309 18.77 -8.37 -7.70
C SER A 309 17.33 -8.90 -7.70
N GLY A 310 16.34 -8.01 -7.57
CA GLY A 310 14.92 -8.34 -7.57
C GLY A 310 14.23 -8.31 -8.95
N THR A 311 14.83 -7.62 -9.94
CA THR A 311 14.21 -7.44 -11.27
C THR A 311 14.60 -8.56 -12.23
N PRO A 312 13.64 -9.28 -12.82
CA PRO A 312 13.92 -10.41 -13.71
C PRO A 312 14.34 -9.98 -15.13
N PHE A 313 14.02 -8.76 -15.56
CA PHE A 313 14.37 -8.21 -16.87
C PHE A 313 15.57 -7.28 -16.76
N ILE A 314 16.61 -7.55 -17.56
CA ILE A 314 17.81 -6.73 -17.64
C ILE A 314 17.93 -6.16 -19.06
N PRO A 315 18.00 -4.83 -19.23
CA PRO A 315 18.13 -4.19 -20.53
C PRO A 315 19.54 -4.39 -21.12
N ARG A 316 19.74 -3.96 -22.37
CA ARG A 316 21.06 -3.95 -22.99
C ARG A 316 21.95 -2.82 -22.45
N GLU A 317 21.36 -1.69 -22.10
CA GLU A 317 22.07 -0.50 -21.63
C GLU A 317 21.38 0.05 -20.37
N VAL A 318 22.15 0.36 -19.35
CA VAL A 318 21.72 1.11 -18.18
C VAL A 318 22.42 2.48 -18.21
N MET A 319 21.65 3.55 -18.13
CA MET A 319 22.18 4.91 -18.08
C MET A 319 22.03 5.46 -16.67
N LEU A 320 23.12 5.96 -16.12
CA LEU A 320 23.20 6.56 -14.80
C LEU A 320 23.48 8.06 -14.90
N GLN A 321 23.14 8.76 -13.85
CA GLN A 321 23.41 10.20 -13.69
C GLN A 321 24.89 10.47 -13.41
N SER A 322 25.55 9.63 -12.63
CA SER A 322 26.95 9.75 -12.22
C SER A 322 27.66 8.40 -12.26
N GLU A 323 28.97 8.42 -12.19
CA GLU A 323 29.77 7.20 -12.04
C GLU A 323 29.58 6.62 -10.63
N ILE A 324 29.59 5.30 -10.54
CA ILE A 324 29.43 4.56 -9.29
C ILE A 324 30.64 3.64 -9.09
N GLU A 325 30.99 3.35 -7.82
CA GLU A 325 32.20 2.59 -7.45
C GLU A 325 32.23 1.20 -8.13
N ASP A 326 31.10 0.51 -8.17
CA ASP A 326 31.02 -0.88 -8.62
C ASP A 326 30.67 -1.05 -10.11
N MET A 327 30.78 -0.01 -10.92
CA MET A 327 30.28 0.00 -12.30
C MET A 327 30.74 -1.18 -13.14
N ALA A 328 32.03 -1.53 -13.10
CA ALA A 328 32.60 -2.63 -13.89
C ALA A 328 32.10 -4.02 -13.43
N VAL A 329 32.01 -4.22 -12.11
CA VAL A 329 31.53 -5.49 -11.52
C VAL A 329 30.03 -5.66 -11.79
N LEU A 330 29.26 -4.55 -11.72
CA LEU A 330 27.84 -4.55 -12.05
C LEU A 330 27.58 -4.83 -13.54
N GLU A 331 28.40 -4.30 -14.45
CA GLU A 331 28.31 -4.64 -15.88
C GLU A 331 28.53 -6.14 -16.11
N GLN A 332 29.53 -6.72 -15.44
CA GLN A 332 29.80 -8.16 -15.51
C GLN A 332 28.63 -8.96 -14.95
N TRP A 333 28.19 -8.67 -13.74
CA TRP A 333 27.07 -9.33 -13.09
C TRP A 333 25.78 -9.31 -13.90
N LEU A 334 25.41 -8.13 -14.41
CA LEU A 334 24.22 -7.96 -15.24
C LEU A 334 24.34 -8.70 -16.58
N SER A 335 25.55 -8.74 -17.17
CA SER A 335 25.80 -9.48 -18.40
C SER A 335 25.66 -10.98 -18.21
N GLU A 336 26.18 -11.54 -17.13
CA GLU A 336 26.02 -12.95 -16.77
C GLU A 336 24.55 -13.29 -16.51
N LYS A 337 23.86 -12.47 -15.71
CA LYS A 337 22.44 -12.66 -15.38
C LYS A 337 21.53 -12.58 -16.62
N ARG A 338 21.88 -11.71 -17.57
CA ARG A 338 21.17 -11.56 -18.85
C ARG A 338 21.53 -12.65 -19.85
N GLY A 339 22.73 -13.23 -19.77
CA GLY A 339 23.32 -14.14 -20.76
C GLY A 339 23.83 -13.44 -22.04
N ARG A 340 23.92 -12.11 -22.04
CA ARG A 340 24.45 -11.25 -23.12
C ARG A 340 24.99 -9.95 -22.53
N ARG A 341 25.92 -9.30 -23.25
CA ARG A 341 26.54 -8.06 -22.79
C ARG A 341 25.54 -6.98 -22.39
N VAL A 342 25.76 -6.39 -21.23
CA VAL A 342 25.08 -5.20 -20.71
C VAL A 342 26.13 -4.08 -20.60
N ASN A 343 25.77 -2.85 -20.91
CA ASN A 343 26.66 -1.70 -20.72
C ASN A 343 26.01 -0.76 -19.73
N ILE A 344 26.78 -0.30 -18.75
CA ILE A 344 26.40 0.80 -17.86
C ILE A 344 27.11 2.07 -18.36
N LYS A 345 26.39 3.17 -18.53
CA LYS A 345 26.94 4.41 -19.09
C LYS A 345 26.48 5.63 -18.33
N VAL A 346 27.34 6.64 -18.27
CA VAL A 346 27.04 7.99 -17.81
C VAL A 346 27.10 8.95 -19.00
N PRO A 347 25.96 9.27 -19.64
CA PRO A 347 25.95 10.12 -20.83
C PRO A 347 26.29 11.58 -20.48
N GLN A 348 27.25 12.17 -21.20
CA GLN A 348 27.71 13.54 -20.97
C GLN A 348 27.22 14.54 -22.02
N LYS A 349 26.52 14.09 -23.07
CA LYS A 349 26.04 14.95 -24.15
C LYS A 349 24.92 14.29 -24.99
N GLY A 350 24.12 15.12 -25.63
CA GLY A 350 23.14 14.71 -26.62
C GLY A 350 21.82 14.21 -26.03
N MET A 351 21.07 13.43 -26.80
CA MET A 351 19.73 12.96 -26.43
C MET A 351 19.75 12.06 -25.20
N LYS A 352 20.80 11.27 -25.02
CA LYS A 352 20.93 10.34 -23.87
C LYS A 352 21.10 11.10 -22.55
N GLU A 353 21.92 12.14 -22.55
CA GLU A 353 22.07 13.04 -21.39
C GLU A 353 20.73 13.72 -21.04
N LYS A 354 20.01 14.25 -22.04
CA LYS A 354 18.70 14.88 -21.84
C LYS A 354 17.69 13.94 -21.20
N LEU A 355 17.74 12.65 -21.49
CA LEU A 355 16.87 11.65 -20.88
C LEU A 355 17.25 11.40 -19.41
N VAL A 356 18.53 11.38 -19.08
CA VAL A 356 19.01 11.29 -17.68
C VAL A 356 18.62 12.55 -16.91
N GLU A 357 18.82 13.73 -17.50
CA GLU A 357 18.37 15.00 -16.92
C GLU A 357 16.85 15.04 -16.69
N LEU A 358 16.06 14.51 -17.63
CA LEU A 358 14.61 14.40 -17.47
C LEU A 358 14.25 13.45 -16.32
N ALA A 359 14.97 12.35 -16.15
CA ALA A 359 14.76 11.44 -15.02
C ALA A 359 15.10 12.13 -13.69
N TYR A 360 16.22 12.86 -13.64
CA TYR A 360 16.60 13.67 -12.48
C TYR A 360 15.53 14.72 -12.11
N LYS A 361 15.06 15.50 -13.08
CA LYS A 361 13.98 16.48 -12.87
C LYS A 361 12.71 15.84 -12.33
N ASN A 362 12.37 14.64 -12.79
CA ASN A 362 11.24 13.90 -12.26
C ASN A 362 11.48 13.42 -10.81
N ALA A 363 12.69 12.95 -10.49
CA ALA A 363 13.06 12.59 -9.12
C ALA A 363 12.93 13.80 -8.18
N LEU A 364 13.47 14.96 -8.58
CA LEU A 364 13.41 16.21 -7.82
C LEU A 364 11.95 16.67 -7.59
N LEU A 365 11.10 16.55 -8.62
CA LEU A 365 9.68 16.90 -8.51
C LEU A 365 8.96 16.02 -7.49
N VAL A 366 9.19 14.71 -7.50
CA VAL A 366 8.61 13.78 -6.54
C VAL A 366 9.09 14.11 -5.13
N LEU A 367 10.39 14.34 -4.93
CA LEU A 367 10.98 14.69 -3.64
C LEU A 367 10.35 15.98 -3.07
N SER A 368 10.17 17.00 -3.91
CA SER A 368 9.54 18.27 -3.49
C SER A 368 8.06 18.11 -3.15
N GLN A 369 7.29 17.35 -3.94
CA GLN A 369 5.88 17.07 -3.68
C GLN A 369 5.68 16.29 -2.38
N ASP A 370 6.55 15.33 -2.09
CA ASP A 370 6.49 14.58 -0.85
C ASP A 370 6.80 15.46 0.38
N LYS A 371 7.79 16.33 0.29
CA LYS A 371 8.06 17.33 1.34
C LYS A 371 6.85 18.23 1.60
N GLU A 372 6.24 18.76 0.56
CA GLU A 372 5.02 19.56 0.72
C GLU A 372 3.87 18.75 1.32
N ARG A 373 3.70 17.49 0.91
CA ARG A 373 2.69 16.60 1.48
C ARG A 373 2.94 16.32 2.96
N ILE A 374 4.18 16.00 3.33
CA ILE A 374 4.57 15.77 4.73
C ILE A 374 4.35 17.04 5.55
N LYS A 375 4.82 18.18 5.07
CA LYS A 375 4.62 19.48 5.74
C LYS A 375 3.14 19.84 5.92
N ARG A 376 2.31 19.58 4.90
CA ARG A 376 0.85 19.75 5.00
C ARG A 376 0.23 18.80 6.00
N GLU A 377 0.66 17.53 6.03
CA GLU A 377 0.17 16.53 6.98
C GLU A 377 0.61 16.87 8.40
N GLU A 378 1.84 17.30 8.61
CA GLU A 378 2.32 17.79 9.90
C GLU A 378 1.54 19.03 10.36
N GLY A 379 1.30 19.99 9.46
CA GLY A 379 0.46 21.15 9.75
C GLY A 379 -0.96 20.78 10.19
N ARG A 380 -1.57 19.83 9.46
CA ARG A 380 -2.92 19.31 9.75
C ARG A 380 -3.03 18.47 11.01
N THR A 381 -1.92 18.00 11.56
CA THR A 381 -1.85 17.10 12.73
C THR A 381 -1.15 17.79 13.88
N ILE A 382 0.15 17.70 13.98
CA ILE A 382 0.96 18.26 15.07
C ILE A 382 0.82 19.79 15.13
N GLY A 383 0.85 20.47 13.98
CA GLY A 383 0.67 21.91 13.90
C GLY A 383 -0.72 22.35 14.40
N ALA A 384 -1.77 21.61 14.02
CA ALA A 384 -3.13 21.85 14.50
C ALA A 384 -3.28 21.65 16.02
N VAL A 385 -2.60 20.63 16.58
CA VAL A 385 -2.57 20.43 18.04
C VAL A 385 -1.88 21.58 18.74
N LYS A 386 -0.72 22.05 18.23
CA LYS A 386 0.00 23.21 18.77
C LYS A 386 -0.82 24.51 18.72
N GLU A 387 -1.62 24.69 17.67
CA GLU A 387 -2.55 25.82 17.57
C GLU A 387 -3.62 25.75 18.68
N ILE A 388 -4.17 24.57 18.96
CA ILE A 388 -5.11 24.34 20.06
C ILE A 388 -4.43 24.57 21.40
N GLU A 389 -3.21 24.07 21.60
CA GLU A 389 -2.39 24.33 22.79
C GLU A 389 -2.23 25.83 23.06
N GLY A 390 -1.88 26.59 22.01
CA GLY A 390 -1.72 28.05 22.12
C GLY A 390 -3.02 28.77 22.48
N LEU A 391 -4.16 28.34 21.93
CA LEU A 391 -5.47 28.90 22.22
C LEU A 391 -5.94 28.62 23.67
N LEU A 392 -5.65 27.44 24.18
CA LEU A 392 -6.07 26.99 25.51
C LEU A 392 -5.04 27.31 26.61
N GLY A 393 -3.82 27.73 26.26
CA GLY A 393 -2.72 27.91 27.21
C GLY A 393 -2.21 26.58 27.78
N LEU A 394 -2.36 25.48 27.04
CA LEU A 394 -1.91 24.15 27.43
C LEU A 394 -0.64 23.75 26.66
N HIS A 395 0.05 22.72 27.15
CA HIS A 395 1.26 22.19 26.51
C HIS A 395 1.27 20.66 26.59
N GLY A 396 1.81 20.03 25.57
CA GLY A 396 2.05 18.57 25.57
C GLY A 396 0.82 17.74 25.26
N LEU A 397 -0.15 18.28 24.52
CA LEU A 397 -1.37 17.57 24.13
C LEU A 397 -1.04 16.48 23.09
N ASN A 398 -0.89 15.25 23.53
CA ASN A 398 -0.67 14.10 22.66
C ASN A 398 -1.95 13.30 22.42
N ARG A 399 -2.74 13.06 23.49
CA ARG A 399 -3.95 12.26 23.46
C ARG A 399 -5.18 13.09 23.78
N MET A 400 -6.13 13.12 22.86
CA MET A 400 -7.41 13.80 23.02
C MET A 400 -8.53 12.76 22.98
N GLU A 401 -9.45 12.79 23.91
CA GLU A 401 -10.68 11.98 23.86
C GLU A 401 -11.87 12.89 23.62
N ALA A 402 -12.75 12.49 22.69
CA ALA A 402 -14.00 13.21 22.48
C ALA A 402 -15.20 12.28 22.66
N TYR A 403 -16.26 12.85 23.25
CA TYR A 403 -17.46 12.12 23.63
C TYR A 403 -18.69 12.72 22.97
N ASP A 404 -19.58 11.84 22.51
CA ASP A 404 -20.89 12.20 21.96
C ASP A 404 -21.96 11.26 22.49
N ILE A 405 -23.13 11.81 22.83
CA ILE A 405 -24.33 11.07 23.19
C ILE A 405 -25.31 11.18 22.04
N SER A 406 -25.73 10.03 21.55
CA SER A 406 -26.72 9.97 20.48
C SER A 406 -28.00 9.31 20.97
N ASN A 407 -29.12 10.04 20.83
CA ASN A 407 -30.48 9.60 21.17
C ASN A 407 -31.34 9.73 19.92
N ILE A 408 -31.87 8.64 19.39
CA ILE A 408 -32.74 8.66 18.22
C ILE A 408 -34.10 8.05 18.59
N ASN A 409 -35.12 8.92 18.69
CA ASN A 409 -36.54 8.57 18.81
C ASN A 409 -36.89 7.60 19.95
N GLY A 410 -36.31 7.76 21.15
CA GLY A 410 -36.72 7.01 22.34
C GLY A 410 -36.23 5.54 22.43
N PHE A 411 -35.43 5.09 21.50
CA PHE A 411 -34.75 3.79 21.57
C PHE A 411 -33.32 3.96 22.08
N GLU A 412 -32.89 3.09 22.98
CA GLU A 412 -31.56 2.95 23.61
C GLU A 412 -30.56 4.10 23.34
N THR A 413 -30.42 5.01 24.31
CA THR A 413 -29.39 6.06 24.27
C THR A 413 -28.01 5.41 24.32
N VAL A 414 -27.09 5.86 23.51
CA VAL A 414 -25.71 5.35 23.42
C VAL A 414 -24.68 6.46 23.51
N GLY A 415 -23.61 6.17 24.23
CA GLY A 415 -22.43 7.02 24.25
C GLY A 415 -21.33 6.49 23.36
N SER A 416 -20.58 7.38 22.74
CA SER A 416 -19.40 7.06 21.96
C SER A 416 -18.19 7.83 22.48
N MET A 417 -17.03 7.18 22.44
CA MET A 417 -15.74 7.78 22.73
C MET A 417 -14.84 7.57 21.53
N ILE A 418 -14.29 8.63 21.01
CA ILE A 418 -13.24 8.61 19.99
C ILE A 418 -11.94 9.14 20.56
N VAL A 419 -10.84 8.73 19.98
CA VAL A 419 -9.50 9.07 20.43
C VAL A 419 -8.67 9.60 19.28
N TYR A 420 -7.97 10.71 19.51
CA TYR A 420 -6.96 11.27 18.62
C TYR A 420 -5.60 11.26 19.33
N GLU A 421 -4.56 10.77 18.66
CA GLU A 421 -3.18 10.88 19.12
C GLU A 421 -2.36 11.70 18.14
N LYS A 422 -1.66 12.73 18.65
CA LYS A 422 -0.86 13.66 17.81
C LYS A 422 -1.64 14.21 16.62
N GLY A 423 -2.94 14.53 16.83
CA GLY A 423 -3.84 15.04 15.81
C GLY A 423 -4.34 14.03 14.77
N LYS A 424 -4.07 12.72 14.95
CA LYS A 424 -4.56 11.61 14.09
C LYS A 424 -5.56 10.73 14.83
N PRO A 425 -6.60 10.20 14.16
CA PRO A 425 -7.57 9.31 14.79
C PRO A 425 -6.93 7.96 15.17
N LYS A 426 -7.08 7.54 16.41
CA LYS A 426 -6.62 6.25 16.96
C LYS A 426 -7.79 5.27 17.06
N LYS A 427 -8.22 4.73 15.95
CA LYS A 427 -9.44 3.90 15.86
C LYS A 427 -9.43 2.65 16.74
N SER A 428 -8.27 2.09 17.08
CA SER A 428 -8.13 0.97 18.01
C SER A 428 -8.67 1.28 19.40
N ASP A 429 -8.64 2.57 19.79
CA ASP A 429 -9.00 3.03 21.13
C ASP A 429 -10.43 3.60 21.20
N TYR A 430 -11.19 3.58 20.09
CA TYR A 430 -12.59 3.99 20.08
C TYR A 430 -13.44 3.03 20.89
N ARG A 431 -14.38 3.57 21.69
CA ARG A 431 -15.26 2.75 22.53
C ARG A 431 -16.72 3.16 22.37
N LYS A 432 -17.60 2.17 22.51
CA LYS A 432 -19.06 2.31 22.46
C LYS A 432 -19.65 1.93 23.81
N PHE A 433 -20.48 2.80 24.36
CA PHE A 433 -21.11 2.61 25.67
C PHE A 433 -22.60 2.46 25.47
N LYS A 434 -23.16 1.31 25.86
CA LYS A 434 -24.59 1.14 26.03
C LYS A 434 -24.96 1.60 27.43
N LEU A 435 -25.90 2.54 27.56
CA LEU A 435 -26.38 3.02 28.85
C LEU A 435 -27.13 1.93 29.60
N ARG A 436 -27.03 1.93 30.92
CA ARG A 436 -27.60 0.90 31.79
C ARG A 436 -28.58 1.47 32.81
N THR A 437 -28.33 2.70 33.29
CA THR A 437 -29.04 3.31 34.41
C THR A 437 -29.99 4.41 33.99
N VAL A 438 -29.73 5.06 32.83
CA VAL A 438 -30.52 6.18 32.36
C VAL A 438 -31.66 5.69 31.47
N THR A 439 -32.89 6.02 31.82
CA THR A 439 -34.11 5.74 31.05
C THR A 439 -34.69 7.07 30.54
N GLY A 440 -34.78 7.22 29.22
CA GLY A 440 -35.29 8.44 28.59
C GLY A 440 -34.22 9.36 27.98
N PRO A 441 -34.60 10.47 27.37
CA PRO A 441 -33.70 11.38 26.66
C PRO A 441 -33.04 12.39 27.62
N ASP A 442 -32.19 11.92 28.51
CA ASP A 442 -31.37 12.75 29.41
C ASP A 442 -29.89 12.66 29.01
N ASP A 443 -29.44 13.60 28.18
CA ASP A 443 -28.09 13.63 27.66
C ASP A 443 -27.05 13.90 28.77
N TYR A 444 -27.43 14.65 29.83
CA TYR A 444 -26.54 14.98 30.93
C TYR A 444 -26.29 13.76 31.82
N ALA A 445 -27.36 13.06 32.24
CA ALA A 445 -27.23 11.83 33.02
C ALA A 445 -26.51 10.75 32.20
N SER A 446 -26.77 10.69 30.91
CA SER A 446 -26.12 9.77 29.97
C SER A 446 -24.60 10.00 29.88
N MET A 447 -24.19 11.25 29.75
CA MET A 447 -22.79 11.64 29.71
C MET A 447 -22.09 11.34 31.04
N HIS A 448 -22.76 11.62 32.17
CA HIS A 448 -22.25 11.29 33.51
C HIS A 448 -21.96 9.79 33.63
N GLU A 449 -22.91 8.92 33.23
CA GLU A 449 -22.70 7.45 33.25
C GLU A 449 -21.51 7.02 32.39
N VAL A 450 -21.39 7.53 31.17
CA VAL A 450 -20.32 7.17 30.24
C VAL A 450 -18.94 7.54 30.80
N LEU A 451 -18.78 8.78 31.25
CA LEU A 451 -17.52 9.28 31.80
C LEU A 451 -17.13 8.56 33.08
N THR A 452 -18.08 8.36 34.01
CA THR A 452 -17.84 7.61 35.25
C THR A 452 -17.34 6.20 34.93
N ARG A 453 -18.00 5.48 34.06
CA ARG A 453 -17.59 4.11 33.65
C ARG A 453 -16.22 4.10 32.98
N ARG A 454 -15.95 5.06 32.10
CA ARG A 454 -14.67 5.17 31.40
C ARG A 454 -13.50 5.33 32.37
N PHE A 455 -13.62 6.31 33.28
CA PHE A 455 -12.52 6.66 34.16
C PHE A 455 -12.38 5.69 35.34
N THR A 456 -13.46 5.19 35.91
CA THR A 456 -13.42 4.14 36.95
C THR A 456 -12.72 2.89 36.41
N HIS A 457 -13.11 2.43 35.23
CA HIS A 457 -12.47 1.26 34.61
C HIS A 457 -10.98 1.49 34.28
N GLY A 458 -10.63 2.70 33.84
CA GLY A 458 -9.23 3.08 33.62
C GLY A 458 -8.38 3.08 34.88
N MET A 459 -8.93 3.57 35.99
CA MET A 459 -8.27 3.56 37.29
C MET A 459 -8.10 2.12 37.83
N GLU A 460 -9.09 1.27 37.65
CA GLU A 460 -9.03 -0.15 38.02
C GLU A 460 -7.96 -0.89 37.20
N GLU A 461 -7.91 -0.65 35.88
CA GLU A 461 -6.92 -1.24 35.00
C GLU A 461 -5.49 -0.79 35.36
N GLN A 462 -5.29 0.51 35.67
CA GLN A 462 -3.99 1.01 36.15
C GLN A 462 -3.55 0.29 37.44
N LYS A 463 -4.44 0.19 38.44
CA LYS A 463 -4.14 -0.51 39.70
C LYS A 463 -3.80 -1.99 39.51
N GLN A 464 -4.44 -2.63 38.52
CA GLN A 464 -4.17 -4.03 38.20
C GLN A 464 -2.80 -4.19 37.53
N LEU A 465 -2.47 -3.34 36.55
CA LEU A 465 -1.18 -3.36 35.87
C LEU A 465 0.00 -3.05 36.82
N GLU A 466 -0.20 -2.13 37.77
CA GLU A 466 0.79 -1.84 38.83
C GLU A 466 1.04 -3.06 39.70
N LYS A 467 -0.01 -3.82 40.07
CA LYS A 467 0.13 -5.05 40.86
C LYS A 467 0.84 -6.17 40.12
N ASP A 468 0.56 -6.28 38.81
CA ASP A 468 1.09 -7.35 37.98
C ASP A 468 2.48 -7.05 37.40
N GLY A 469 3.04 -5.84 37.65
CA GLY A 469 4.34 -5.39 37.15
C GLY A 469 4.42 -5.32 35.62
N SER A 470 3.27 -5.22 34.95
CA SER A 470 3.17 -5.22 33.51
C SER A 470 3.38 -3.81 32.93
N PRO A 471 3.94 -3.68 31.70
CA PRO A 471 4.08 -2.37 31.05
C PRO A 471 2.72 -1.67 30.89
N GLN A 472 2.68 -0.37 31.19
CA GLN A 472 1.45 0.46 31.10
C GLN A 472 0.87 0.55 29.69
N GLU A 473 1.60 0.13 28.66
CA GLU A 473 1.19 0.15 27.25
C GLU A 473 0.18 -0.94 26.88
N ILE A 474 -0.06 -1.94 27.75
CA ILE A 474 -0.87 -3.13 27.44
C ILE A 474 -2.37 -2.90 27.71
N GLY A 475 -2.74 -1.92 28.54
CA GLY A 475 -4.12 -1.67 28.91
C GLY A 475 -4.95 -0.99 27.81
N SER A 476 -6.27 -1.15 27.89
CA SER A 476 -7.21 -0.55 26.93
C SER A 476 -7.88 0.75 27.40
N PHE A 477 -7.97 0.97 28.71
CA PHE A 477 -8.56 2.16 29.34
C PHE A 477 -7.60 2.91 30.29
N ASN A 478 -6.47 2.35 30.63
CA ASN A 478 -5.50 2.91 31.58
C ASN A 478 -4.78 4.17 31.06
N ARG A 479 -4.82 4.43 29.76
CA ARG A 479 -4.22 5.62 29.15
C ARG A 479 -5.22 6.77 29.17
N PHE A 480 -5.04 7.70 30.11
CA PHE A 480 -5.89 8.89 30.20
C PHE A 480 -5.54 9.93 29.15
N PRO A 481 -6.51 10.77 28.73
CA PRO A 481 -6.27 11.85 27.77
C PRO A 481 -5.58 13.05 28.44
N ASP A 482 -4.83 13.80 27.65
CA ASP A 482 -4.28 15.10 28.04
C ASP A 482 -5.36 16.20 28.01
N ILE A 483 -6.43 15.96 27.24
CA ILE A 483 -7.60 16.84 27.17
C ILE A 483 -8.85 16.06 26.74
N ILE A 484 -9.99 16.41 27.33
CA ILE A 484 -11.31 15.92 26.94
C ILE A 484 -12.02 16.97 26.11
N MET A 485 -12.53 16.57 24.94
CA MET A 485 -13.28 17.42 24.00
C MET A 485 -14.76 17.04 24.04
N MET A 486 -15.59 17.93 24.59
CA MET A 486 -17.03 17.70 24.71
C MET A 486 -17.77 18.29 23.50
N ASP A 487 -18.68 17.51 22.89
CA ASP A 487 -19.51 18.01 21.79
C ASP A 487 -20.66 18.90 22.29
N GLY A 488 -20.32 20.06 22.82
CA GLY A 488 -21.24 21.00 23.36
C GLY A 488 -20.57 22.10 24.18
N GLY A 489 -21.39 23.01 24.72
CA GLY A 489 -20.91 24.14 25.48
C GLY A 489 -20.86 23.90 27.00
N ARG A 490 -21.10 24.96 27.75
CA ARG A 490 -20.97 25.02 29.22
C ARG A 490 -21.61 23.86 29.98
N GLY A 491 -22.80 23.39 29.58
CA GLY A 491 -23.53 22.33 30.31
C GLY A 491 -22.79 21.00 30.30
N GLN A 492 -22.34 20.58 29.12
CA GLN A 492 -21.60 19.29 28.98
C GLN A 492 -20.21 19.33 29.62
N VAL A 493 -19.53 20.49 29.52
CA VAL A 493 -18.23 20.69 30.20
C VAL A 493 -18.39 20.58 31.72
N ASN A 494 -19.42 21.19 32.28
CA ASN A 494 -19.66 21.12 33.74
C ASN A 494 -19.92 19.71 34.25
N ILE A 495 -20.68 18.88 33.49
CA ILE A 495 -20.89 17.47 33.85
C ILE A 495 -19.59 16.70 33.82
N CYS A 496 -18.75 16.91 32.80
CA CYS A 496 -17.46 16.27 32.74
C CYS A 496 -16.55 16.66 33.92
N LEU A 497 -16.45 17.96 34.24
CA LEU A 497 -15.69 18.45 35.38
C LEU A 497 -16.21 17.90 36.71
N GLN A 498 -17.53 17.78 36.88
CA GLN A 498 -18.14 17.17 38.05
C GLN A 498 -17.66 15.70 38.22
N VAL A 499 -17.79 14.88 37.17
CA VAL A 499 -17.34 13.46 37.21
C VAL A 499 -15.85 13.34 37.53
N LEU A 500 -15.00 14.18 36.91
CA LEU A 500 -13.58 14.18 37.18
C LEU A 500 -13.28 14.55 38.63
N SER A 501 -13.98 15.54 39.17
CA SER A 501 -13.86 15.94 40.59
C SER A 501 -14.29 14.81 41.56
N GLU A 502 -15.40 14.11 41.25
CA GLU A 502 -15.89 12.97 42.04
C GLU A 502 -14.87 11.81 42.05
N LEU A 503 -14.11 11.65 40.98
CA LEU A 503 -13.09 10.61 40.81
C LEU A 503 -11.67 11.04 41.23
N GLY A 504 -11.49 12.32 41.59
CA GLY A 504 -10.19 12.87 41.99
C GLY A 504 -9.20 12.97 40.84
N LEU A 505 -9.69 13.18 39.59
CA LEU A 505 -8.89 13.32 38.40
C LEU A 505 -8.79 14.80 37.98
N ASP A 506 -7.59 15.21 37.58
CA ASP A 506 -7.32 16.56 37.06
C ASP A 506 -6.95 16.46 35.57
N ILE A 507 -7.98 16.51 34.71
CA ILE A 507 -7.84 16.45 33.25
C ILE A 507 -8.53 17.69 32.67
N PRO A 508 -7.86 18.47 31.79
CA PRO A 508 -8.46 19.60 31.12
C PRO A 508 -9.69 19.20 30.29
N VAL A 509 -10.77 20.00 30.39
CA VAL A 509 -12.02 19.76 29.64
C VAL A 509 -12.34 20.98 28.79
N CYS A 510 -12.51 20.75 27.51
CA CYS A 510 -12.85 21.78 26.53
C CYS A 510 -14.16 21.46 25.81
N GLY A 511 -15.07 22.41 25.73
CA GLY A 511 -16.31 22.30 24.95
C GLY A 511 -16.09 22.78 23.52
N MET A 512 -16.65 22.09 22.55
CA MET A 512 -16.68 22.47 21.14
C MET A 512 -18.02 23.15 20.86
N VAL A 513 -18.04 24.50 20.89
CA VAL A 513 -19.28 25.29 20.80
C VAL A 513 -19.79 25.37 19.37
N LYS A 514 -21.08 25.14 19.19
CA LYS A 514 -21.76 25.22 17.88
C LYS A 514 -22.54 26.53 17.74
N ASP A 515 -22.66 27.02 16.51
CA ASP A 515 -23.60 28.10 16.15
C ASP A 515 -25.02 27.55 15.94
N ASP A 516 -25.98 28.45 15.67
CA ASP A 516 -27.40 28.11 15.43
C ASP A 516 -27.60 27.19 14.21
N PHE A 517 -26.58 27.03 13.36
CA PHE A 517 -26.56 26.14 12.21
C PHE A 517 -25.79 24.83 12.48
N HIS A 518 -25.53 24.49 13.76
CA HIS A 518 -24.78 23.34 14.20
C HIS A 518 -23.32 23.27 13.69
N ARG A 519 -22.71 24.42 13.34
CA ARG A 519 -21.31 24.49 12.92
C ARG A 519 -20.43 24.91 14.07
N THR A 520 -19.22 24.40 14.16
CA THR A 520 -18.24 24.83 15.16
C THR A 520 -18.04 26.34 15.10
N ARG A 521 -18.20 27.02 16.24
CA ARG A 521 -18.03 28.48 16.38
C ARG A 521 -16.78 28.83 17.16
N GLY A 522 -16.47 28.08 18.20
CA GLY A 522 -15.37 28.34 19.11
C GLY A 522 -15.17 27.22 20.12
N LEU A 523 -14.31 27.46 21.06
CA LEU A 523 -14.01 26.56 22.17
C LEU A 523 -14.53 27.18 23.47
N TYR A 524 -14.98 26.32 24.39
CA TYR A 524 -15.34 26.74 25.75
C TYR A 524 -14.38 26.08 26.74
N TYR A 525 -13.55 26.91 27.37
CA TYR A 525 -12.53 26.45 28.31
C TYR A 525 -12.38 27.41 29.47
N ASN A 526 -12.22 26.95 30.70
CA ASN A 526 -12.08 27.72 31.93
C ASN A 526 -13.18 28.80 32.06
N ASN A 527 -14.44 28.45 31.81
CA ASN A 527 -15.60 29.32 31.84
C ASN A 527 -15.60 30.52 30.83
N VAL A 528 -14.74 30.46 29.82
CA VAL A 528 -14.62 31.46 28.77
C VAL A 528 -14.84 30.83 27.41
N GLU A 529 -15.60 31.51 26.54
CA GLU A 529 -15.68 31.14 25.13
C GLU A 529 -14.52 31.77 24.37
N ILE A 530 -13.70 30.94 23.75
CA ILE A 530 -12.52 31.34 23.00
C ILE A 530 -12.88 31.28 21.51
N PRO A 531 -12.87 32.42 20.81
CA PRO A 531 -13.06 32.42 19.37
C PRO A 531 -11.89 31.73 18.66
N ILE A 532 -12.19 31.02 17.57
CA ILE A 532 -11.21 30.31 16.79
C ILE A 532 -11.21 30.76 15.34
N ASP A 533 -10.03 30.89 14.73
CA ASP A 533 -9.93 31.22 13.31
C ASP A 533 -10.42 30.02 12.47
N ARG A 534 -11.49 30.25 11.69
CA ARG A 534 -12.09 29.22 10.82
C ARG A 534 -11.17 28.72 9.69
N HIS A 535 -10.13 29.46 9.37
CA HIS A 535 -9.13 29.09 8.36
C HIS A 535 -7.95 28.31 8.95
N GLY A 536 -7.76 28.37 10.27
CA GLY A 536 -6.69 27.67 11.00
C GLY A 536 -6.77 26.15 10.93
N GLU A 537 -5.65 25.50 11.08
CA GLU A 537 -5.60 24.01 11.11
C GLU A 537 -6.17 23.47 12.43
N GLY A 538 -6.07 24.22 13.53
CA GLY A 538 -6.71 23.90 14.81
C GLY A 538 -8.22 23.80 14.69
N PHE A 539 -8.86 24.79 14.01
CA PHE A 539 -10.30 24.74 13.73
C PHE A 539 -10.68 23.50 12.91
N LYS A 540 -9.93 23.22 11.85
CA LYS A 540 -10.17 22.04 10.99
C LYS A 540 -9.98 20.73 11.75
N LEU A 541 -9.06 20.67 12.71
CA LEU A 541 -8.89 19.50 13.57
C LEU A 541 -10.09 19.31 14.49
N ILE A 542 -10.56 20.38 15.15
CA ILE A 542 -11.73 20.35 16.04
C ILE A 542 -12.96 19.90 15.27
N THR A 543 -13.20 20.47 14.08
CA THR A 543 -14.32 20.06 13.22
C THR A 543 -14.23 18.58 12.84
N ARG A 544 -13.04 18.09 12.50
CA ARG A 544 -12.83 16.64 12.23
C ARG A 544 -13.10 15.76 13.44
N ILE A 545 -12.72 16.20 14.65
CA ILE A 545 -13.02 15.49 15.90
C ILE A 545 -14.54 15.45 16.12
N GLN A 546 -15.23 16.56 15.98
CA GLN A 546 -16.69 16.65 16.10
C GLN A 546 -17.42 15.73 15.10
N ASP A 547 -17.09 15.86 13.83
CA ASP A 547 -17.68 15.05 12.75
C ASP A 547 -17.45 13.55 12.97
N GLU A 548 -16.26 13.18 13.41
CA GLU A 548 -15.93 11.77 13.67
C GLU A 548 -16.64 11.21 14.91
N ALA A 549 -16.78 11.99 15.99
CA ALA A 549 -17.54 11.59 17.17
C ALA A 549 -19.01 11.33 16.79
N HIS A 550 -19.61 12.26 16.08
CA HIS A 550 -20.99 12.14 15.60
C HIS A 550 -21.17 10.97 14.61
N ARG A 551 -20.27 10.82 13.65
CA ARG A 551 -20.28 9.70 12.70
C ARG A 551 -20.23 8.35 13.43
N PHE A 552 -19.34 8.21 14.43
CA PHE A 552 -19.14 6.97 15.18
C PHE A 552 -20.34 6.63 16.05
N ALA A 553 -21.01 7.63 16.64
CA ALA A 553 -22.25 7.45 17.39
C ALA A 553 -23.41 6.97 16.48
N ILE A 554 -23.60 7.59 15.32
CA ILE A 554 -24.63 7.19 14.34
C ILE A 554 -24.39 5.76 13.83
N GLU A 555 -23.14 5.39 13.53
CA GLU A 555 -22.80 4.03 13.09
C GLU A 555 -23.16 2.98 14.16
N PHE A 556 -22.95 3.32 15.43
CA PHE A 556 -23.33 2.45 16.53
C PHE A 556 -24.85 2.25 16.62
N HIS A 557 -25.62 3.33 16.52
CA HIS A 557 -27.08 3.25 16.47
C HIS A 557 -27.60 2.38 15.33
N ARG A 558 -27.07 2.58 14.11
CA ARG A 558 -27.45 1.75 12.96
C ARG A 558 -27.16 0.27 13.21
N SER A 559 -26.02 -0.04 13.84
CA SER A 559 -25.66 -1.43 14.20
C SER A 559 -26.63 -2.04 15.23
N LEU A 560 -27.07 -1.27 16.23
CA LEU A 560 -28.04 -1.74 17.22
C LEU A 560 -29.43 -1.94 16.62
N ARG A 561 -29.90 -0.97 15.81
CA ARG A 561 -31.19 -1.04 15.12
C ARG A 561 -31.24 -2.22 14.15
N SER A 562 -30.21 -2.47 13.39
CA SER A 562 -30.08 -3.65 12.51
C SER A 562 -30.18 -4.94 13.32
N LYS A 563 -29.51 -5.03 14.47
CA LYS A 563 -29.59 -6.20 15.35
C LYS A 563 -30.98 -6.39 15.97
N SER A 564 -31.66 -5.32 16.38
CA SER A 564 -33.00 -5.39 16.97
C SER A 564 -34.08 -5.75 15.93
N GLN A 565 -33.99 -5.18 14.71
CA GLN A 565 -34.91 -5.53 13.62
C GLN A 565 -34.74 -6.99 13.19
N VAL A 566 -33.50 -7.48 13.09
CA VAL A 566 -33.22 -8.89 12.79
C VAL A 566 -33.77 -9.83 13.88
N HIS A 567 -33.68 -9.39 15.15
CA HIS A 567 -34.19 -10.16 16.27
C HIS A 567 -35.70 -10.30 16.23
N SER A 568 -36.45 -9.24 15.89
CA SER A 568 -37.93 -9.30 15.82
C SER A 568 -38.43 -10.17 14.65
N VAL A 569 -37.82 -10.06 13.46
CA VAL A 569 -38.27 -10.79 12.26
C VAL A 569 -38.01 -12.30 12.36
N LEU A 570 -36.86 -12.71 12.92
CA LEU A 570 -36.57 -14.14 13.13
C LEU A 570 -37.35 -14.75 14.28
N ASP A 571 -37.82 -13.95 15.26
CA ASP A 571 -38.67 -14.44 16.35
C ASP A 571 -40.11 -14.73 15.90
N ASP A 572 -40.55 -14.14 14.80
CA ASP A 572 -41.89 -14.38 14.21
C ASP A 572 -41.96 -15.70 13.40
N ILE A 573 -40.82 -16.39 13.21
CA ILE A 573 -40.76 -17.64 12.46
C ILE A 573 -40.98 -18.83 13.39
N GLU A 574 -42.05 -19.61 13.13
CA GLU A 574 -42.38 -20.81 13.91
C GLU A 574 -41.21 -21.80 13.91
N GLY A 575 -40.79 -22.21 15.12
CA GLY A 575 -39.66 -23.14 15.29
C GLY A 575 -38.27 -22.51 15.38
N ILE A 576 -38.15 -21.18 15.27
CA ILE A 576 -36.89 -20.47 15.44
C ILE A 576 -36.82 -19.86 16.85
N GLY A 577 -36.30 -20.63 17.78
CA GLY A 577 -35.98 -20.15 19.14
C GLY A 577 -34.62 -19.47 19.26
N PRO A 578 -34.28 -18.96 20.47
CA PRO A 578 -33.04 -18.20 20.71
C PRO A 578 -31.75 -18.88 20.25
N ALA A 579 -31.65 -20.19 20.36
CA ALA A 579 -30.48 -20.98 19.95
C ALA A 579 -30.31 -20.98 18.41
N ARG A 580 -31.37 -21.29 17.67
CA ARG A 580 -31.37 -21.32 16.20
C ARG A 580 -31.13 -19.94 15.60
N ARG A 581 -31.78 -18.93 16.16
CA ARG A 581 -31.56 -17.53 15.78
C ARG A 581 -30.10 -17.12 15.95
N LYS A 582 -29.49 -17.44 17.09
CA LYS A 582 -28.07 -17.13 17.34
C LYS A 582 -27.16 -17.85 16.33
N ALA A 583 -27.46 -19.07 15.97
CA ALA A 583 -26.70 -19.84 14.98
C ALA A 583 -26.85 -19.26 13.57
N LEU A 584 -28.06 -18.89 13.12
CA LEU A 584 -28.30 -18.22 11.85
C LEU A 584 -27.54 -16.89 11.75
N MET A 585 -27.64 -16.04 12.79
CA MET A 585 -26.95 -14.76 12.82
C MET A 585 -25.43 -14.90 12.87
N ARG A 586 -24.91 -15.93 13.51
CA ARG A 586 -23.47 -16.22 13.54
C ARG A 586 -22.93 -16.62 12.16
N ARG A 587 -23.71 -17.41 11.40
CA ARG A 587 -23.30 -17.92 10.09
C ARG A 587 -23.44 -16.86 8.98
N TYR A 588 -24.59 -16.20 8.90
CA TYR A 588 -24.91 -15.31 7.77
C TYR A 588 -24.59 -13.84 8.03
N GLN A 589 -24.47 -13.42 9.27
CA GLN A 589 -24.11 -12.06 9.69
C GLN A 589 -25.09 -10.95 9.26
N SER A 590 -25.99 -11.17 8.31
CA SER A 590 -27.02 -10.23 7.87
C SER A 590 -28.32 -10.94 7.50
N LEU A 591 -29.45 -10.19 7.57
CA LEU A 591 -30.77 -10.70 7.22
C LEU A 591 -30.92 -10.97 5.72
N GLU A 592 -30.28 -10.13 4.90
CA GLU A 592 -30.27 -10.26 3.44
C GLU A 592 -29.68 -11.61 3.02
N LYS A 593 -28.57 -12.02 3.62
CA LYS A 593 -27.95 -13.32 3.35
C LYS A 593 -28.78 -14.50 3.82
N ILE A 594 -29.57 -14.33 4.89
CA ILE A 594 -30.53 -15.38 5.34
C ILE A 594 -31.70 -15.49 4.35
N LYS A 595 -32.16 -14.39 3.77
CA LYS A 595 -33.20 -14.37 2.74
C LYS A 595 -32.75 -15.01 1.42
N GLU A 596 -31.50 -14.86 1.04
CA GLU A 596 -30.92 -15.39 -0.19
C GLU A 596 -30.53 -16.86 -0.08
N ALA A 597 -30.45 -17.41 1.13
CA ALA A 597 -30.03 -18.79 1.38
C ALA A 597 -31.14 -19.79 1.02
N ASP A 598 -30.77 -20.87 0.37
CA ASP A 598 -31.69 -21.99 0.11
C ASP A 598 -31.87 -22.92 1.33
N VAL A 599 -32.81 -23.83 1.24
CA VAL A 599 -33.14 -24.73 2.36
C VAL A 599 -31.95 -25.64 2.72
N GLU A 600 -31.18 -26.08 1.71
CA GLU A 600 -30.03 -26.97 1.92
C GLU A 600 -28.90 -26.23 2.65
N ASP A 601 -28.67 -24.99 2.30
CA ASP A 601 -27.68 -24.13 2.97
C ASP A 601 -28.11 -23.76 4.40
N LEU A 602 -29.39 -23.44 4.61
CA LEU A 602 -29.94 -23.18 5.94
C LEU A 602 -29.82 -24.40 6.87
N MET A 603 -30.00 -25.61 6.35
CA MET A 603 -29.84 -26.87 7.09
C MET A 603 -28.43 -27.12 7.61
N GLN A 604 -27.42 -26.60 6.95
CA GLN A 604 -26.02 -26.69 7.39
C GLN A 604 -25.69 -25.78 8.60
N THR A 605 -26.66 -24.96 9.04
CA THR A 605 -26.46 -24.11 10.22
C THR A 605 -26.63 -24.94 11.49
N GLU A 606 -25.76 -24.74 12.45
CA GLU A 606 -25.77 -25.39 13.76
C GLU A 606 -27.17 -25.31 14.40
N THR A 607 -27.70 -26.42 14.93
CA THR A 607 -29.05 -26.56 15.55
C THR A 607 -30.24 -26.48 14.59
N MET A 608 -30.08 -26.29 13.30
CA MET A 608 -31.17 -26.29 12.31
C MET A 608 -31.52 -27.72 11.91
N ASN A 609 -32.81 -27.90 11.62
CA ASN A 609 -33.37 -29.12 11.00
C ASN A 609 -34.20 -28.73 9.78
N GLU A 610 -34.55 -29.68 8.95
CA GLU A 610 -35.28 -29.48 7.70
C GLU A 610 -36.56 -28.65 7.90
N LYS A 611 -37.36 -28.96 8.93
CA LYS A 611 -38.61 -28.24 9.24
C LYS A 611 -38.34 -26.76 9.58
N ALA A 612 -37.31 -26.47 10.34
CA ALA A 612 -36.96 -25.09 10.70
C ALA A 612 -36.33 -24.34 9.52
N ALA A 613 -35.52 -25.00 8.71
CA ALA A 613 -34.95 -24.41 7.50
C ALA A 613 -36.04 -24.06 6.48
N GLN A 614 -37.00 -24.98 6.29
CA GLN A 614 -38.17 -24.75 5.44
C GLN A 614 -39.03 -23.58 5.95
N ALA A 615 -39.23 -23.47 7.26
CA ALA A 615 -39.99 -22.37 7.85
C ALA A 615 -39.31 -21.01 7.60
N VAL A 616 -37.98 -20.92 7.74
CA VAL A 616 -37.22 -19.71 7.41
C VAL A 616 -37.34 -19.36 5.93
N TYR A 617 -37.14 -20.32 5.05
CA TYR A 617 -37.22 -20.13 3.61
C TYR A 617 -38.64 -19.66 3.18
N VAL A 618 -39.67 -20.35 3.62
CA VAL A 618 -41.08 -20.00 3.32
C VAL A 618 -41.43 -18.62 3.85
N PHE A 619 -41.01 -18.27 5.06
CA PHE A 619 -41.32 -16.96 5.66
C PHE A 619 -40.76 -15.79 4.81
N PHE A 620 -39.58 -15.92 4.25
CA PHE A 620 -38.98 -14.87 3.44
C PHE A 620 -39.38 -14.89 1.96
N HIS A 621 -39.91 -16.00 1.43
CA HIS A 621 -40.28 -16.16 0.03
C HIS A 621 -41.79 -16.25 -0.21
N SER A 622 -42.64 -16.33 0.84
CA SER A 622 -44.09 -16.37 0.71
C SER A 622 -44.78 -15.01 0.72
N ALA A 623 -44.05 -13.90 0.70
CA ALA A 623 -44.58 -12.53 0.64
C ALA A 623 -44.30 -11.92 -0.75
N THR A 624 -44.80 -12.58 -1.83
CA THR A 624 -44.98 -12.03 -3.18
C THR A 624 -46.38 -12.32 -3.66
#